data_f8309dc578dd0fb49abae629702ade6f
#
_entry.id   f8309dc578dd0fb49abae629702ade6f
#
_cell.length_a   1.000
_cell.length_b   1.000
_cell.length_c   1.000
_cell.angle_alpha   90.00
_cell.angle_beta   90.00
_cell.angle_gamma   90.00
#
_symmetry.space_group_name_H-M   'P 1'
#
loop_
_entity.id
_entity.type
_entity.pdbx_description
1 polymer ?
#
loop_
_entity_poly.entity_id
_entity_poly.type
_entity_poly.pdbx_seq_one_letter_code
_entity_poly.pdbx_strand_id
1 'polypeptide(L)'
;MTHLSASDLQKGKKKSEHDMHALKRMGGKALRQGAAKGTKVLYAWDPAGIDIEQWGYWKSQYGVYFLSRAKENMGFVEQGESDWNRGDPVNAGVVSDKRVTTLTGRVLLRWIVYEDPKSGETYEFITNEMTIRPGLLAWTYKCRWHIEKTYDTFKNKLGQTKAWGKSEESKKMQARFVCLAHNLMILLEADIGVDDEKENVRAKKRYEGAAIQAKRRGAKFAPQYNNPRKRTQIAAKFIRWLRHCLASNLSVSEAIRSLRKVYAIF
;
A
#
# COMPACT_ATOMS: atom_id res chain seq x y z
N MET A 1 -6.09 11.17 -8.39
CA MET A 1 -6.87 11.74 -7.28
C MET A 1 -8.10 12.41 -7.85
N THR A 2 -9.27 11.88 -7.56
CA THR A 2 -10.53 12.57 -7.83
C THR A 2 -10.73 13.57 -6.71
N HIS A 3 -10.83 14.84 -7.08
CA HIS A 3 -11.13 15.91 -6.11
C HIS A 3 -12.64 16.01 -5.98
N LEU A 4 -13.14 15.94 -4.76
CA LEU A 4 -14.46 16.46 -4.43
C LEU A 4 -14.42 17.94 -4.67
N SER A 5 -15.25 18.46 -5.57
CA SER A 5 -15.41 19.91 -5.70
C SER A 5 -16.11 20.46 -4.45
N ALA A 6 -15.83 21.71 -4.10
CA ALA A 6 -16.52 22.35 -2.98
C ALA A 6 -18.06 22.42 -3.17
N SER A 7 -18.53 22.33 -4.43
CA SER A 7 -19.94 22.24 -4.79
C SER A 7 -20.59 20.89 -4.43
N ASP A 8 -19.80 19.83 -4.26
CA ASP A 8 -20.29 18.51 -3.89
C ASP A 8 -20.54 18.36 -2.37
N LEU A 9 -20.05 19.29 -1.59
CA LEU A 9 -20.35 19.40 -0.17
C LEU A 9 -21.71 20.10 -0.03
N GLN A 10 -22.77 19.30 0.12
CA GLN A 10 -24.11 19.86 0.43
C GLN A 10 -24.00 20.76 1.67
N LYS A 11 -24.40 22.02 1.55
CA LYS A 11 -24.49 22.96 2.66
C LYS A 11 -25.23 22.31 3.83
N GLY A 12 -24.55 22.12 4.96
CA GLY A 12 -25.13 21.64 6.21
C GLY A 12 -24.85 20.20 6.62
N LYS A 13 -24.26 19.33 5.79
CA LYS A 13 -23.87 17.97 6.21
C LYS A 13 -22.45 17.93 6.75
N LYS A 14 -22.29 17.70 8.05
CA LYS A 14 -20.99 17.55 8.74
C LYS A 14 -20.27 16.21 8.46
N LYS A 15 -20.81 15.31 7.66
CA LYS A 15 -20.20 13.99 7.36
C LYS A 15 -19.47 14.05 6.02
N SER A 16 -18.24 13.52 5.99
CA SER A 16 -17.53 13.23 4.76
C SER A 16 -18.35 12.27 3.89
N GLU A 17 -18.32 12.48 2.59
CA GLU A 17 -18.98 11.59 1.64
C GLU A 17 -18.37 10.18 1.71
N HIS A 18 -19.21 9.16 1.57
CA HIS A 18 -18.76 7.77 1.53
C HIS A 18 -17.92 7.54 0.25
N ASP A 19 -16.80 6.82 0.38
CA ASP A 19 -15.83 6.57 -0.70
C ASP A 19 -16.46 5.97 -1.97
N MET A 20 -17.52 5.17 -1.82
CA MET A 20 -18.27 4.62 -2.95
C MET A 20 -18.93 5.68 -3.82
N HIS A 21 -19.40 6.77 -3.25
CA HIS A 21 -19.99 7.86 -4.07
C HIS A 21 -18.91 8.56 -4.90
N ALA A 22 -17.72 8.76 -4.32
CA ALA A 22 -16.58 9.29 -5.04
C ALA A 22 -16.16 8.34 -6.18
N LEU A 23 -16.09 7.04 -5.91
CA LEU A 23 -15.73 6.02 -6.88
C LEU A 23 -16.73 5.94 -8.03
N LYS A 24 -18.04 5.96 -7.74
CA LYS A 24 -19.10 5.98 -8.77
C LYS A 24 -19.02 7.18 -9.70
N ARG A 25 -18.65 8.35 -9.18
CA ARG A 25 -18.45 9.57 -10.01
C ARG A 25 -17.26 9.47 -10.95
N MET A 26 -16.22 8.69 -10.62
CA MET A 26 -15.07 8.51 -11.52
C MET A 26 -15.46 7.91 -12.87
N GLY A 27 -16.45 7.03 -12.88
CA GLY A 27 -16.88 6.31 -14.06
C GLY A 27 -15.83 5.30 -14.56
N GLY A 28 -16.27 4.30 -15.32
CA GLY A 28 -15.40 3.21 -15.77
C GLY A 28 -14.28 3.64 -16.71
N LYS A 29 -14.47 4.69 -17.51
CA LYS A 29 -13.42 5.23 -18.39
C LYS A 29 -12.25 5.82 -17.60
N ALA A 30 -12.54 6.57 -16.52
CA ALA A 30 -11.52 7.12 -15.66
C ALA A 30 -10.76 6.02 -14.90
N LEU A 31 -11.44 4.94 -14.51
CA LEU A 31 -10.82 3.77 -13.87
C LEU A 31 -9.84 3.04 -14.81
N ARG A 32 -9.94 3.23 -16.12
CA ARG A 32 -9.00 2.69 -17.11
C ARG A 32 -7.93 3.67 -17.56
N GLN A 33 -7.91 4.87 -17.02
CA GLN A 33 -6.94 5.88 -17.43
C GLN A 33 -5.50 5.38 -17.24
N GLY A 34 -4.70 5.44 -18.30
CA GLY A 34 -3.31 4.95 -18.32
C GLY A 34 -3.14 3.46 -18.60
N ALA A 35 -4.23 2.69 -18.65
CA ALA A 35 -4.14 1.27 -19.02
C ALA A 35 -4.07 1.08 -20.54
N ALA A 36 -3.17 0.22 -21.01
CA ALA A 36 -3.10 -0.13 -22.42
C ALA A 36 -4.40 -0.81 -22.91
N LYS A 37 -4.69 -0.67 -24.20
CA LYS A 37 -5.87 -1.32 -24.81
C LYS A 37 -5.77 -2.84 -24.65
N GLY A 38 -6.84 -3.48 -24.21
CA GLY A 38 -6.92 -4.93 -24.03
C GLY A 38 -6.36 -5.45 -22.70
N THR A 39 -5.69 -4.63 -21.90
CA THR A 39 -5.23 -5.06 -20.57
C THR A 39 -6.37 -5.07 -19.55
N LYS A 40 -6.34 -6.04 -18.63
CA LYS A 40 -7.21 -6.04 -17.46
C LYS A 40 -6.74 -5.01 -16.45
N VAL A 41 -7.67 -4.33 -15.82
CA VAL A 41 -7.39 -3.41 -14.71
C VAL A 41 -8.00 -3.98 -13.45
N LEU A 42 -7.18 -4.28 -12.46
CA LEU A 42 -7.59 -4.82 -11.17
C LEU A 42 -7.34 -3.79 -10.06
N TYR A 43 -8.38 -3.43 -9.34
CA TYR A 43 -8.30 -2.58 -8.16
C TYR A 43 -8.36 -3.40 -6.87
N ALA A 44 -7.34 -3.31 -6.05
CA ALA A 44 -7.38 -3.79 -4.67
C ALA A 44 -7.99 -2.68 -3.79
N TRP A 45 -9.22 -2.90 -3.29
CA TRP A 45 -10.00 -1.88 -2.61
C TRP A 45 -10.24 -2.22 -1.15
N ASP A 46 -10.44 -1.18 -0.33
CA ASP A 46 -10.85 -1.35 1.05
C ASP A 46 -12.29 -1.93 1.14
N PRO A 47 -12.64 -2.73 2.17
CA PRO A 47 -14.01 -3.24 2.34
C PRO A 47 -15.10 -2.17 2.35
N ALA A 48 -14.78 -0.91 2.69
CA ALA A 48 -15.73 0.20 2.59
C ALA A 48 -16.20 0.46 1.14
N GLY A 49 -15.37 0.10 0.15
CA GLY A 49 -15.66 0.28 -1.28
C GLY A 49 -16.36 -0.89 -1.96
N ILE A 50 -16.94 -1.84 -1.22
CA ILE A 50 -17.65 -2.99 -1.79
C ILE A 50 -19.04 -2.57 -2.25
N ASP A 51 -19.26 -2.66 -3.57
CA ASP A 51 -20.56 -2.59 -4.22
C ASP A 51 -20.56 -3.59 -5.39
N ILE A 52 -21.10 -4.77 -5.14
CA ILE A 52 -20.96 -5.92 -6.03
C ILE A 52 -21.66 -5.69 -7.36
N GLU A 53 -22.83 -5.05 -7.36
CA GLU A 53 -23.55 -4.76 -8.61
C GLU A 53 -22.77 -3.77 -9.47
N GLN A 54 -22.21 -2.74 -8.85
CA GLN A 54 -21.36 -1.78 -9.54
C GLN A 54 -20.08 -2.45 -10.08
N TRP A 55 -19.49 -3.40 -9.34
CA TRP A 55 -18.35 -4.20 -9.81
C TRP A 55 -18.70 -5.06 -11.01
N GLY A 56 -19.89 -5.66 -11.03
CA GLY A 56 -20.42 -6.40 -12.18
C GLY A 56 -20.57 -5.50 -13.40
N TYR A 57 -21.15 -4.33 -13.23
CA TYR A 57 -21.29 -3.32 -14.27
C TYR A 57 -19.95 -2.88 -14.85
N TRP A 58 -18.99 -2.50 -14.02
CA TRP A 58 -17.67 -2.07 -14.49
C TRP A 58 -16.88 -3.19 -15.18
N LYS A 59 -17.01 -4.42 -14.71
CA LYS A 59 -16.41 -5.58 -15.38
C LYS A 59 -16.97 -5.74 -16.79
N SER A 60 -18.31 -5.77 -16.93
CA SER A 60 -18.97 -6.01 -18.21
C SER A 60 -18.74 -4.87 -19.21
N GLN A 61 -18.81 -3.62 -18.77
CA GLN A 61 -18.72 -2.46 -19.67
C GLN A 61 -17.28 -2.01 -19.94
N TYR A 62 -16.38 -2.19 -18.99
CA TYR A 62 -15.05 -1.56 -19.06
C TYR A 62 -13.90 -2.53 -18.83
N GLY A 63 -14.13 -3.81 -18.50
CA GLY A 63 -13.08 -4.76 -18.17
C GLY A 63 -12.27 -4.33 -16.93
N VAL A 64 -12.94 -3.69 -15.96
CA VAL A 64 -12.37 -3.27 -14.68
C VAL A 64 -12.81 -4.26 -13.60
N TYR A 65 -11.83 -4.80 -12.91
CA TYR A 65 -11.99 -5.84 -11.91
C TYR A 65 -11.66 -5.29 -10.52
N PHE A 66 -12.21 -5.92 -9.50
CA PHE A 66 -12.04 -5.53 -8.10
C PHE A 66 -11.65 -6.71 -7.22
N LEU A 67 -10.86 -6.41 -6.21
CA LEU A 67 -10.43 -7.31 -5.17
C LEU A 67 -10.57 -6.60 -3.82
N SER A 68 -11.21 -7.24 -2.84
CA SER A 68 -11.33 -6.72 -1.49
C SER A 68 -11.33 -7.84 -0.46
N ARG A 69 -11.14 -7.49 0.82
CA ARG A 69 -11.47 -8.41 1.90
C ARG A 69 -13.00 -8.55 2.00
N ALA A 70 -13.46 -9.77 2.23
CA ALA A 70 -14.86 -9.99 2.56
C ALA A 70 -15.23 -9.32 3.89
N LYS A 71 -16.49 -8.92 4.03
CA LYS A 71 -17.05 -8.49 5.32
C LYS A 71 -17.73 -9.69 5.97
N GLU A 72 -17.67 -9.78 7.29
CA GLU A 72 -18.26 -10.88 8.07
C GLU A 72 -19.77 -11.09 7.83
N ASN A 73 -20.48 -10.03 7.45
CA ASN A 73 -21.92 -10.04 7.24
C ASN A 73 -22.33 -10.23 5.77
N MET A 74 -21.43 -10.70 4.90
CA MET A 74 -21.78 -10.95 3.50
C MET A 74 -22.32 -12.36 3.32
N GLY A 75 -23.54 -12.45 2.79
CA GLY A 75 -24.16 -13.71 2.41
C GLY A 75 -23.87 -14.07 0.95
N PHE A 76 -23.36 -15.28 0.73
CA PHE A 76 -23.10 -15.83 -0.60
C PHE A 76 -23.75 -17.18 -0.81
N VAL A 77 -24.08 -17.49 -2.07
CA VAL A 77 -24.51 -18.81 -2.51
C VAL A 77 -23.34 -19.45 -3.26
N GLU A 78 -22.85 -20.57 -2.75
CA GLU A 78 -21.77 -21.31 -3.36
C GLU A 78 -22.22 -21.93 -4.70
N GLN A 79 -21.38 -21.79 -5.72
CA GLN A 79 -21.62 -22.31 -7.08
C GLN A 79 -20.64 -23.45 -7.43
N GLY A 80 -19.67 -23.71 -6.58
CA GLY A 80 -18.65 -24.74 -6.72
C GLY A 80 -17.23 -24.22 -6.53
N GLU A 81 -16.26 -25.13 -6.52
CA GLU A 81 -14.86 -24.78 -6.41
C GLU A 81 -14.33 -24.20 -7.73
N SER A 82 -13.38 -23.29 -7.62
CA SER A 82 -12.57 -22.83 -8.75
C SER A 82 -11.46 -23.86 -9.01
N ASP A 83 -11.08 -23.99 -10.27
CA ASP A 83 -9.92 -24.81 -10.64
C ASP A 83 -8.63 -24.01 -10.40
N TRP A 84 -7.76 -24.52 -9.52
CA TRP A 84 -6.47 -23.90 -9.23
C TRP A 84 -5.43 -24.95 -8.82
N ASN A 85 -4.17 -24.72 -9.21
CA ASN A 85 -3.09 -25.63 -8.90
C ASN A 85 -2.61 -25.48 -7.45
N ARG A 86 -2.91 -26.46 -6.61
CA ARG A 86 -2.48 -26.51 -5.20
C ARG A 86 -0.98 -26.70 -5.03
N GLY A 87 -0.30 -27.28 -6.01
CA GLY A 87 1.16 -27.48 -6.01
C GLY A 87 1.96 -26.25 -6.48
N ASP A 88 1.30 -25.19 -6.97
CA ASP A 88 1.98 -23.97 -7.38
C ASP A 88 2.45 -23.17 -6.15
N PRO A 89 3.77 -22.90 -6.00
CA PRO A 89 4.30 -22.15 -4.86
C PRO A 89 3.66 -20.75 -4.67
N VAL A 90 3.15 -20.16 -5.75
CA VAL A 90 2.43 -18.87 -5.69
C VAL A 90 1.15 -18.99 -4.88
N ASN A 91 0.54 -20.18 -4.84
CA ASN A 91 -0.68 -20.45 -4.12
C ASN A 91 -0.44 -20.96 -2.67
N ALA A 92 0.80 -20.92 -2.20
CA ALA A 92 1.11 -21.28 -0.82
C ALA A 92 0.30 -20.41 0.16
N GLY A 93 -0.42 -21.06 1.07
CA GLY A 93 -1.34 -20.39 2.00
C GLY A 93 -2.80 -20.29 1.51
N VAL A 94 -3.11 -20.60 0.25
CA VAL A 94 -4.50 -20.68 -0.21
C VAL A 94 -5.16 -21.93 0.38
N VAL A 95 -6.21 -21.73 1.15
CA VAL A 95 -7.00 -22.80 1.79
C VAL A 95 -8.13 -23.24 0.87
N SER A 96 -8.87 -22.28 0.32
CA SER A 96 -9.97 -22.56 -0.62
C SER A 96 -10.15 -21.40 -1.61
N ASP A 97 -10.71 -21.73 -2.77
CA ASP A 97 -11.10 -20.78 -3.82
C ASP A 97 -12.41 -21.26 -4.43
N LYS A 98 -13.47 -20.56 -4.10
CA LYS A 98 -14.83 -20.94 -4.46
C LYS A 98 -15.47 -19.90 -5.36
N ARG A 99 -16.24 -20.37 -6.34
CA ARG A 99 -17.14 -19.53 -7.11
C ARG A 99 -18.42 -19.35 -6.29
N VAL A 100 -18.81 -18.09 -6.12
CA VAL A 100 -19.99 -17.72 -5.33
C VAL A 100 -20.82 -16.67 -6.07
N THR A 101 -22.09 -16.60 -5.77
CA THR A 101 -22.95 -15.48 -6.19
C THR A 101 -23.49 -14.76 -4.97
N THR A 102 -23.93 -13.52 -5.16
CA THR A 102 -24.76 -12.84 -4.17
C THR A 102 -26.07 -13.61 -3.97
N LEU A 103 -26.75 -13.36 -2.87
CA LEU A 103 -28.08 -13.94 -2.62
C LEU A 103 -29.11 -13.66 -3.74
N THR A 104 -28.91 -12.55 -4.47
CA THR A 104 -29.71 -12.22 -5.67
C THR A 104 -29.27 -12.97 -6.93
N GLY A 105 -28.20 -13.73 -6.89
CA GLY A 105 -27.68 -14.53 -8.01
C GLY A 105 -27.14 -13.74 -9.21
N ARG A 106 -27.09 -12.41 -9.14
CA ARG A 106 -26.81 -11.55 -10.31
C ARG A 106 -25.34 -11.42 -10.69
N VAL A 107 -24.43 -11.55 -9.74
CA VAL A 107 -23.00 -11.32 -9.97
C VAL A 107 -22.17 -12.51 -9.48
N LEU A 108 -21.41 -13.09 -10.39
CA LEU A 108 -20.48 -14.17 -10.08
C LEU A 108 -19.19 -13.59 -9.54
N LEU A 109 -18.76 -14.09 -8.38
CA LEU A 109 -17.56 -13.73 -7.66
C LEU A 109 -16.72 -14.98 -7.36
N ARG A 110 -15.47 -14.77 -6.96
CA ARG A 110 -14.63 -15.76 -6.28
C ARG A 110 -14.51 -15.35 -4.82
N TRP A 111 -14.59 -16.33 -3.95
CA TRP A 111 -14.33 -16.22 -2.52
C TRP A 111 -13.09 -17.06 -2.21
N ILE A 112 -12.02 -16.39 -1.84
CA ILE A 112 -10.72 -17.00 -1.60
C ILE A 112 -10.42 -16.92 -0.12
N VAL A 113 -10.16 -18.05 0.50
CA VAL A 113 -9.67 -18.15 1.88
C VAL A 113 -8.17 -18.38 1.84
N TYR A 114 -7.41 -17.54 2.52
CA TYR A 114 -5.96 -17.54 2.55
C TYR A 114 -5.46 -17.46 3.99
N GLU A 115 -4.58 -18.38 4.36
CA GLU A 115 -3.84 -18.35 5.63
C GLU A 115 -2.42 -17.88 5.36
N ASP A 116 -2.00 -16.80 6.04
CA ASP A 116 -0.63 -16.29 5.89
C ASP A 116 0.36 -17.28 6.53
N PRO A 117 1.26 -17.93 5.75
CA PRO A 117 2.18 -18.94 6.28
C PRO A 117 3.15 -18.40 7.35
N LYS A 118 3.30 -17.08 7.48
CA LYS A 118 4.19 -16.47 8.47
C LYS A 118 3.51 -16.14 9.79
N SER A 119 2.25 -15.68 9.74
CA SER A 119 1.52 -15.26 10.94
C SER A 119 0.47 -16.28 11.39
N GLY A 120 0.03 -17.20 10.53
CA GLY A 120 -1.10 -18.08 10.76
C GLY A 120 -2.46 -17.37 10.71
N GLU A 121 -2.50 -16.10 10.36
CA GLU A 121 -3.75 -15.35 10.26
C GLU A 121 -4.50 -15.72 8.97
N THR A 122 -5.82 -15.89 9.12
CA THR A 122 -6.71 -16.20 8.01
C THR A 122 -7.35 -14.93 7.46
N TYR A 123 -7.39 -14.84 6.14
CA TYR A 123 -7.99 -13.73 5.39
C TYR A 123 -8.97 -14.28 4.35
N GLU A 124 -10.09 -13.60 4.23
CA GLU A 124 -11.09 -13.90 3.21
C GLU A 124 -11.13 -12.77 2.19
N PHE A 125 -11.00 -13.12 0.92
CA PHE A 125 -11.03 -12.18 -0.19
C PHE A 125 -12.18 -12.46 -1.13
N ILE A 126 -12.78 -11.40 -1.66
CA ILE A 126 -13.76 -11.46 -2.74
C ILE A 126 -13.25 -10.71 -3.96
N THR A 127 -13.52 -11.26 -5.13
CA THR A 127 -13.15 -10.65 -6.41
C THR A 127 -14.13 -11.06 -7.51
N ASN A 128 -14.29 -10.19 -8.51
CA ASN A 128 -14.97 -10.53 -9.76
C ASN A 128 -13.97 -10.93 -10.87
N GLU A 129 -12.69 -11.05 -10.56
CA GLU A 129 -11.65 -11.57 -11.45
C GLU A 129 -11.58 -13.10 -11.33
N MET A 130 -11.67 -13.84 -12.48
CA MET A 130 -11.87 -15.29 -12.49
C MET A 130 -10.64 -16.09 -12.91
N THR A 131 -9.59 -15.44 -13.44
CA THR A 131 -8.48 -16.13 -14.11
C THR A 131 -7.15 -16.03 -13.41
N ILE A 132 -6.95 -15.01 -12.57
CA ILE A 132 -5.69 -14.82 -11.84
C ILE A 132 -5.59 -15.87 -10.73
N ARG A 133 -4.37 -16.41 -10.53
CA ARG A 133 -4.07 -17.38 -9.47
C ARG A 133 -4.45 -16.81 -8.09
N PRO A 134 -5.10 -17.60 -7.21
CA PRO A 134 -5.64 -17.09 -5.95
C PRO A 134 -4.55 -16.56 -5.00
N GLY A 135 -3.39 -17.19 -4.93
CA GLY A 135 -2.28 -16.69 -4.12
C GLY A 135 -1.73 -15.35 -4.63
N LEU A 136 -1.75 -15.11 -5.94
CA LEU A 136 -1.36 -13.81 -6.50
C LEU A 136 -2.38 -12.72 -6.15
N LEU A 137 -3.66 -13.05 -6.09
CA LEU A 137 -4.71 -12.12 -5.62
C LEU A 137 -4.50 -11.76 -4.14
N ALA A 138 -4.24 -12.76 -3.28
CA ALA A 138 -3.93 -12.53 -1.87
C ALA A 138 -2.69 -11.62 -1.71
N TRP A 139 -1.63 -11.88 -2.46
CA TRP A 139 -0.42 -11.04 -2.48
C TRP A 139 -0.74 -9.61 -2.97
N THR A 140 -1.52 -9.47 -4.04
CA THR A 140 -1.95 -8.15 -4.57
C THR A 140 -2.70 -7.35 -3.52
N TYR A 141 -3.59 -8.00 -2.76
CA TYR A 141 -4.29 -7.32 -1.68
C TYR A 141 -3.33 -6.91 -0.53
N LYS A 142 -2.37 -7.76 -0.20
CA LYS A 142 -1.33 -7.43 0.78
C LYS A 142 -0.53 -6.18 0.36
N CYS A 143 -0.26 -6.03 -0.95
CA CYS A 143 0.42 -4.84 -1.49
C CYS A 143 -0.40 -3.55 -1.31
N ARG A 144 -1.74 -3.62 -1.18
CA ARG A 144 -2.59 -2.45 -0.87
C ARG A 144 -2.12 -1.73 0.40
N TRP A 145 -1.61 -2.46 1.39
CA TRP A 145 -1.08 -1.87 2.63
C TRP A 145 0.07 -0.87 2.39
N HIS A 146 0.74 -0.94 1.25
CA HIS A 146 1.77 0.04 0.89
C HIS A 146 1.21 1.46 0.72
N ILE A 147 -0.06 1.60 0.35
CA ILE A 147 -0.73 2.91 0.29
C ILE A 147 -0.82 3.55 1.68
N GLU A 148 -1.17 2.77 2.70
CA GLU A 148 -1.25 3.27 4.08
C GLU A 148 0.13 3.72 4.58
N LYS A 149 1.19 2.97 4.28
CA LYS A 149 2.57 3.35 4.56
C LYS A 149 2.98 4.63 3.82
N THR A 150 2.50 4.81 2.59
CA THR A 150 2.75 6.02 1.80
C THR A 150 2.07 7.24 2.44
N TYR A 151 0.81 7.09 2.85
CA TYR A 151 0.10 8.15 3.57
C TYR A 151 0.71 8.46 4.95
N ASP A 152 1.17 7.45 5.67
CA ASP A 152 1.94 7.65 6.92
C ASP A 152 3.21 8.45 6.64
N THR A 153 3.92 8.13 5.57
CA THR A 153 5.09 8.90 5.13
C THR A 153 4.73 10.35 4.83
N PHE A 154 3.65 10.61 4.12
CA PHE A 154 3.20 11.97 3.82
C PHE A 154 2.89 12.75 5.09
N LYS A 155 2.11 12.17 5.99
CA LYS A 155 1.68 12.84 7.23
C LYS A 155 2.82 13.03 8.22
N ASN A 156 3.54 11.95 8.51
CA ASN A 156 4.44 11.89 9.66
C ASN A 156 5.90 12.18 9.29
N LYS A 157 6.32 11.90 8.04
CA LYS A 157 7.71 12.10 7.60
C LYS A 157 7.89 13.38 6.79
N LEU A 158 6.98 13.65 5.88
CA LEU A 158 6.98 14.89 5.08
C LEU A 158 6.23 16.03 5.78
N GLY A 159 5.64 15.79 6.95
CA GLY A 159 5.00 16.82 7.76
C GLY A 159 3.75 17.44 7.11
N GLN A 160 3.09 16.70 6.22
CA GLN A 160 1.94 17.20 5.45
C GLN A 160 0.62 17.01 6.20
N THR A 161 0.57 17.51 7.44
CA THR A 161 -0.64 17.44 8.29
C THR A 161 -1.61 18.60 8.06
N LYS A 162 -1.12 19.71 7.49
CA LYS A 162 -1.90 20.90 7.25
C LYS A 162 -1.79 21.33 5.79
N ALA A 163 -2.88 21.89 5.25
CA ALA A 163 -2.86 22.48 3.93
C ALA A 163 -2.01 23.76 3.92
N TRP A 164 -1.22 23.97 2.86
CA TRP A 164 -0.39 25.18 2.68
C TRP A 164 -1.24 26.45 2.44
N GLY A 165 -2.44 26.26 1.92
CA GLY A 165 -3.37 27.33 1.65
C GLY A 165 -4.83 26.86 1.66
N LYS A 166 -5.74 27.81 1.61
CA LYS A 166 -7.19 27.55 1.66
C LYS A 166 -7.77 27.23 0.28
N SER A 167 -7.16 27.72 -0.81
CA SER A 167 -7.66 27.50 -2.16
C SER A 167 -7.52 26.05 -2.61
N GLU A 168 -8.36 25.61 -3.53
CA GLU A 168 -8.32 24.27 -4.13
C GLU A 168 -7.02 24.07 -4.92
N GLU A 169 -6.58 25.09 -5.64
CA GLU A 169 -5.34 25.09 -6.42
C GLU A 169 -4.12 24.88 -5.53
N SER A 170 -4.06 25.59 -4.38
CA SER A 170 -2.98 25.43 -3.42
C SER A 170 -2.92 24.00 -2.87
N LYS A 171 -4.07 23.39 -2.55
CA LYS A 171 -4.16 22.01 -2.07
C LYS A 171 -3.76 21.00 -3.15
N LYS A 172 -4.17 21.20 -4.40
CA LYS A 172 -3.76 20.38 -5.55
C LYS A 172 -2.26 20.47 -5.78
N MET A 173 -1.70 21.67 -5.72
CA MET A 173 -0.26 21.89 -5.88
C MET A 173 0.52 21.20 -4.78
N GLN A 174 0.11 21.34 -3.52
CA GLN A 174 0.70 20.64 -2.39
C GLN A 174 0.70 19.12 -2.60
N ALA A 175 -0.44 18.55 -2.97
CA ALA A 175 -0.54 17.10 -3.21
C ALA A 175 0.41 16.64 -4.33
N ARG A 176 0.54 17.41 -5.41
CA ARG A 176 1.49 17.11 -6.51
C ARG A 176 2.94 17.16 -6.05
N PHE A 177 3.33 18.19 -5.29
CA PHE A 177 4.69 18.30 -4.75
C PHE A 177 5.02 17.16 -3.78
N VAL A 178 4.09 16.78 -2.92
CA VAL A 178 4.29 15.67 -1.98
C VAL A 178 4.47 14.35 -2.72
N CYS A 179 3.65 14.08 -3.73
CA CYS A 179 3.80 12.89 -4.58
C CYS A 179 5.14 12.91 -5.34
N LEU A 180 5.54 14.05 -5.90
CA LEU A 180 6.81 14.19 -6.60
C LEU A 180 8.00 13.94 -5.65
N ALA A 181 8.01 14.58 -4.48
CA ALA A 181 9.06 14.39 -3.49
C ALA A 181 9.16 12.92 -3.04
N HIS A 182 8.03 12.26 -2.81
CA HIS A 182 7.99 10.84 -2.44
C HIS A 182 8.57 9.95 -3.55
N ASN A 183 8.16 10.18 -4.80
CA ASN A 183 8.66 9.41 -5.94
C ASN A 183 10.17 9.61 -6.15
N LEU A 184 10.65 10.84 -6.04
CA LEU A 184 12.10 11.12 -6.12
C LEU A 184 12.88 10.43 -5.01
N MET A 185 12.31 10.36 -3.80
CA MET A 185 12.94 9.64 -2.69
C MET A 185 13.01 8.14 -2.96
N ILE A 186 11.96 7.52 -3.49
CA ILE A 186 11.95 6.09 -3.86
C ILE A 186 13.00 5.81 -4.95
N LEU A 187 13.08 6.66 -5.98
CA LEU A 187 14.08 6.51 -7.04
C LEU A 187 15.50 6.63 -6.50
N LEU A 188 15.74 7.60 -5.62
CA LEU A 188 17.04 7.79 -4.97
C LEU A 188 17.40 6.59 -4.08
N GLU A 189 16.46 6.05 -3.32
CA GLU A 189 16.66 4.85 -2.50
C GLU A 189 17.02 3.63 -3.38
N ALA A 190 16.37 3.48 -4.54
CA ALA A 190 16.67 2.42 -5.48
C ALA A 190 18.08 2.57 -6.10
N ASP A 191 18.47 3.79 -6.47
CA ASP A 191 19.78 4.09 -7.05
C ASP A 191 20.93 3.87 -6.03
N ILE A 192 20.71 4.22 -4.78
CA ILE A 192 21.70 4.01 -3.70
C ILE A 192 21.83 2.52 -3.33
N GLY A 193 20.88 1.69 -3.76
CA GLY A 193 20.90 0.23 -3.51
C GLY A 193 20.72 -0.13 -2.04
N VAL A 194 19.97 0.66 -1.28
CA VAL A 194 19.71 0.42 0.14
C VAL A 194 18.78 -0.79 0.29
N ASP A 195 19.33 -1.90 0.71
CA ASP A 195 18.61 -3.11 1.08
C ASP A 195 18.38 -3.11 2.61
N ASP A 196 17.22 -2.59 3.01
CA ASP A 196 16.86 -2.52 4.43
C ASP A 196 16.83 -3.89 5.10
N GLU A 197 16.49 -4.95 4.37
CA GLU A 197 16.43 -6.30 4.94
C GLU A 197 17.83 -6.82 5.27
N LYS A 198 18.79 -6.66 4.36
CA LYS A 198 20.21 -7.01 4.62
C LYS A 198 20.80 -6.18 5.75
N GLU A 199 20.53 -4.89 5.79
CA GLU A 199 21.00 -4.01 6.86
C GLU A 199 20.38 -4.36 8.21
N ASN A 200 19.10 -4.70 8.26
CA ASN A 200 18.43 -5.15 9.47
C ASN A 200 19.01 -6.48 9.98
N VAL A 201 19.30 -7.44 9.10
CA VAL A 201 19.96 -8.70 9.46
C VAL A 201 21.35 -8.45 10.02
N ARG A 202 22.16 -7.58 9.38
CA ARG A 202 23.49 -7.20 9.88
C ARG A 202 23.42 -6.48 11.23
N ALA A 203 22.46 -5.56 11.39
CA ALA A 203 22.25 -4.86 12.65
C ALA A 203 21.84 -5.83 13.76
N LYS A 204 20.91 -6.74 13.51
CA LYS A 204 20.49 -7.76 14.46
C LYS A 204 21.67 -8.58 14.94
N LYS A 205 22.52 -9.10 14.04
CA LYS A 205 23.72 -9.86 14.39
C LYS A 205 24.72 -9.04 15.24
N ARG A 206 24.90 -7.73 14.94
CA ARG A 206 25.75 -6.85 15.76
C ARG A 206 25.21 -6.68 17.19
N TYR A 207 23.90 -6.51 17.33
CA TYR A 207 23.25 -6.39 18.64
C TYR A 207 23.32 -7.68 19.44
N GLU A 208 23.13 -8.83 18.79
CA GLU A 208 23.30 -10.16 19.42
C GLU A 208 24.73 -10.37 19.92
N GLY A 209 25.73 -10.04 19.11
CA GLY A 209 27.14 -10.07 19.51
C GLY A 209 27.46 -9.13 20.67
N ALA A 210 26.94 -7.91 20.64
CA ALA A 210 27.10 -6.95 21.73
C ALA A 210 26.39 -7.42 23.02
N ALA A 211 25.23 -8.06 22.92
CA ALA A 211 24.51 -8.61 24.07
C ALA A 211 25.31 -9.76 24.73
N ILE A 212 25.90 -10.64 23.93
CA ILE A 212 26.77 -11.72 24.43
C ILE A 212 27.97 -11.14 25.19
N GLN A 213 28.64 -10.13 24.60
CA GLN A 213 29.77 -9.45 25.25
C GLN A 213 29.36 -8.74 26.55
N ALA A 214 28.22 -8.04 26.55
CA ALA A 214 27.70 -7.38 27.74
C ALA A 214 27.43 -8.37 28.88
N LYS A 215 26.81 -9.52 28.54
CA LYS A 215 26.58 -10.61 29.50
C LYS A 215 27.87 -11.18 30.07
N ARG A 216 28.91 -11.37 29.24
CA ARG A 216 30.23 -11.86 29.69
C ARG A 216 30.92 -10.86 30.64
N ARG A 217 30.67 -9.56 30.49
CA ARG A 217 31.21 -8.50 31.35
C ARG A 217 30.36 -8.23 32.59
N GLY A 218 29.29 -8.99 32.82
CA GLY A 218 28.42 -8.81 33.99
C GLY A 218 27.52 -7.58 33.90
N ALA A 219 27.26 -7.03 32.72
CA ALA A 219 26.40 -5.85 32.56
C ALA A 219 24.94 -6.15 32.95
N LYS A 220 24.32 -5.27 33.74
CA LYS A 220 22.92 -5.41 34.15
C LYS A 220 21.93 -5.34 32.99
N PHE A 221 22.28 -4.69 31.89
CA PHE A 221 21.44 -4.52 30.72
C PHE A 221 22.19 -4.97 29.47
N ALA A 222 21.58 -5.84 28.67
CA ALA A 222 22.09 -6.24 27.38
C ALA A 222 21.41 -5.39 26.27
N PRO A 223 22.16 -4.92 25.27
CA PRO A 223 21.57 -4.18 24.14
C PRO A 223 20.60 -5.11 23.38
N GLN A 224 19.41 -4.58 23.06
CA GLN A 224 18.37 -5.30 22.33
C GLN A 224 18.13 -4.62 20.98
N TYR A 225 17.86 -5.43 19.95
CA TYR A 225 17.49 -4.94 18.63
C TYR A 225 15.98 -4.75 18.54
N ASN A 226 15.48 -3.63 19.06
CA ASN A 226 14.05 -3.35 19.15
C ASN A 226 13.51 -2.45 18.02
N ASN A 227 14.41 -1.85 17.23
CA ASN A 227 14.04 -0.90 16.18
C ASN A 227 14.62 -1.32 14.84
N PRO A 228 13.96 -2.20 14.08
CA PRO A 228 14.38 -2.54 12.74
C PRO A 228 14.31 -1.30 11.84
N ARG A 229 15.29 -1.16 10.96
CA ARG A 229 15.34 -0.09 9.98
C ARG A 229 14.12 -0.20 9.06
N LYS A 230 13.38 0.90 8.90
CA LYS A 230 12.23 0.97 8.01
C LYS A 230 12.48 2.05 6.94
N ARG A 231 11.96 1.89 5.74
CA ARG A 231 12.00 2.90 4.66
C ARG A 231 11.60 4.30 5.14
N THR A 232 10.65 4.37 6.08
CA THR A 232 10.23 5.63 6.70
C THR A 232 11.36 6.37 7.45
N GLN A 233 12.36 5.68 7.94
CA GLN A 233 13.53 6.30 8.59
C GLN A 233 14.49 6.88 7.55
N ILE A 234 14.59 6.25 6.38
CA ILE A 234 15.40 6.76 5.26
C ILE A 234 14.83 8.09 4.78
N ALA A 235 13.52 8.18 4.61
CA ALA A 235 12.85 9.43 4.27
C ALA A 235 13.13 10.56 5.27
N ALA A 236 13.06 10.27 6.56
CA ALA A 236 13.37 11.25 7.60
C ALA A 236 14.83 11.69 7.57
N LYS A 237 15.77 10.79 7.28
CA LYS A 237 17.19 11.10 7.12
C LYS A 237 17.45 11.94 5.88
N PHE A 238 16.80 11.60 4.76
CA PHE A 238 16.89 12.38 3.53
C PHE A 238 16.43 13.83 3.76
N ILE A 239 15.33 14.05 4.43
CA ILE A 239 14.82 15.39 4.73
C ILE A 239 15.79 16.15 5.63
N ARG A 240 16.35 15.50 6.65
CA ARG A 240 17.38 16.14 7.51
C ARG A 240 18.62 16.51 6.73
N TRP A 241 19.08 15.61 5.88
CA TRP A 241 20.20 15.87 4.98
C TRP A 241 19.91 17.02 4.03
N LEU A 242 18.73 17.03 3.37
CA LEU A 242 18.34 18.12 2.47
C LEU A 242 18.29 19.47 3.18
N ARG A 243 17.71 19.53 4.38
CA ARG A 243 17.70 20.73 5.22
C ARG A 243 19.11 21.19 5.55
N HIS A 244 19.99 20.27 5.90
CA HIS A 244 21.38 20.58 6.16
C HIS A 244 22.08 21.14 4.92
N CYS A 245 21.92 20.53 3.76
CA CYS A 245 22.50 21.00 2.51
C CYS A 245 22.02 22.41 2.16
N LEU A 246 20.72 22.68 2.31
CA LEU A 246 20.14 24.00 2.05
C LEU A 246 20.63 25.06 3.06
N ALA A 247 20.69 24.71 4.34
CA ALA A 247 21.16 25.62 5.38
C ALA A 247 22.66 25.93 5.26
N SER A 248 23.45 24.99 4.72
CA SER A 248 24.89 25.12 4.54
C SER A 248 25.29 25.61 3.15
N ASN A 249 24.32 25.99 2.30
CA ASN A 249 24.55 26.45 0.92
C ASN A 249 25.49 25.54 0.11
N LEU A 250 25.35 24.21 0.30
CA LEU A 250 26.16 23.24 -0.43
C LEU A 250 25.81 23.24 -1.91
N SER A 251 26.81 23.13 -2.77
CA SER A 251 26.58 22.86 -4.18
C SER A 251 25.94 21.49 -4.38
N VAL A 252 25.24 21.29 -5.50
CA VAL A 252 24.59 20.01 -5.82
C VAL A 252 25.57 18.84 -5.78
N SER A 253 26.79 19.03 -6.27
CA SER A 253 27.83 18.00 -6.28
C SER A 253 28.33 17.63 -4.88
N GLU A 254 28.45 18.60 -3.97
CA GLU A 254 28.82 18.38 -2.56
C GLU A 254 27.64 17.70 -1.81
N ALA A 255 26.43 18.15 -2.06
CA ALA A 255 25.23 17.55 -1.49
C ALA A 255 25.12 16.07 -1.87
N ILE A 256 25.29 15.70 -3.15
CA ILE A 256 25.27 14.30 -3.60
C ILE A 256 26.38 13.47 -2.97
N ARG A 257 27.60 14.02 -2.88
CA ARG A 257 28.71 13.35 -2.20
C ARG A 257 28.44 13.12 -0.71
N SER A 258 27.84 14.09 -0.04
CA SER A 258 27.47 13.96 1.38
C SER A 258 26.35 12.94 1.59
N LEU A 259 25.40 12.82 0.63
CA LEU A 259 24.31 11.86 0.67
C LEU A 259 24.84 10.42 0.75
N ARG A 260 25.78 10.05 -0.11
CA ARG A 260 26.41 8.72 -0.10
C ARG A 260 27.05 8.40 1.26
N LYS A 261 27.68 9.37 1.91
CA LYS A 261 28.24 9.19 3.26
C LYS A 261 27.16 8.97 4.31
N VAL A 262 26.08 9.75 4.27
CA VAL A 262 24.96 9.62 5.22
C VAL A 262 24.28 8.28 5.13
N TYR A 263 24.15 7.71 3.92
CA TYR A 263 23.55 6.37 3.72
C TYR A 263 24.54 5.22 3.96
N ALA A 264 25.84 5.45 3.87
CA ALA A 264 26.88 4.45 4.15
C ALA A 264 27.19 4.28 5.65
N ILE A 265 26.91 5.29 6.48
CA ILE A 265 27.21 5.29 7.92
C ILE A 265 26.11 4.63 8.76
N PHE A 266 24.99 4.27 8.17
CA PHE A 266 23.85 3.67 8.83
C PHE A 266 23.46 2.37 8.16
#